data_893e316f3ce1e6d981fe2a8a71c3f8fc
#
_entry.id   893e316f3ce1e6d981fe2a8a71c3f8fc
#
_cell.length_a   1.000
_cell.length_b   1.000
_cell.length_c   1.000
_cell.angle_alpha   90.00
_cell.angle_beta   90.00
_cell.angle_gamma   90.00
#
_symmetry.space_group_name_H-M   'P 1'
#
loop_
_entity.id
_entity.type
_entity.pdbx_description
1 polymer ?
#
loop_
_entity_poly.entity_id
_entity_poly.type
_entity_poly.pdbx_seq_one_letter_code
_entity_poly.pdbx_strand_id
1 'polypeptide(L)'
;FYNIVTFLSAFGLVWLAKKYSARYVHAICLLFAAMALFIMPGIENKYFLFAPMIGFGIAWASMMGIPYIMVANSIPPAKNGVYMGIVNMMIVIPMIIQTLSFGYVYDGLLGSNPGNALRFAGLLLTFAALATLRIKTNDIEIE
;
A
#
# COMPACT_ATOMS: atom_id res chain seq x y z
N PHE A 1 15.49 8.19 -2.52
CA PHE A 1 15.88 6.77 -2.66
C PHE A 1 14.68 5.88 -2.96
N TYR A 2 13.66 5.80 -2.07
CA TYR A 2 12.51 4.89 -2.25
C TYR A 2 11.76 5.11 -3.56
N ASN A 3 11.67 6.32 -4.11
CA ASN A 3 11.04 6.58 -5.40
C ASN A 3 11.70 5.86 -6.57
N ILE A 4 13.03 5.69 -6.53
CA ILE A 4 13.77 4.91 -7.53
C ILE A 4 13.38 3.43 -7.40
N VAL A 5 13.32 2.92 -6.16
CA VAL A 5 12.87 1.56 -5.89
C VAL A 5 11.44 1.36 -6.38
N THR A 6 10.54 2.31 -6.11
CA THR A 6 9.14 2.31 -6.57
C THR A 6 9.07 2.19 -8.09
N PHE A 7 9.83 3.03 -8.81
CA PHE A 7 9.86 3.02 -10.27
C PHE A 7 10.33 1.67 -10.84
N LEU A 8 11.45 1.15 -10.34
CA LEU A 8 11.98 -0.13 -10.79
C LEU A 8 11.05 -1.31 -10.44
N SER A 9 10.47 -1.27 -9.25
CA SER A 9 9.58 -2.34 -8.78
C SER A 9 8.24 -2.36 -9.54
N ALA A 10 7.77 -1.24 -10.06
CA ALA A 10 6.50 -1.16 -10.78
C ALA A 10 6.46 -2.14 -11.97
N PHE A 11 7.55 -2.24 -12.73
CA PHE A 11 7.65 -3.17 -13.87
C PHE A 11 7.57 -4.64 -13.42
N GLY A 12 8.30 -4.99 -12.36
CA GLY A 12 8.28 -6.34 -11.80
C GLY A 12 6.93 -6.72 -11.22
N LEU A 13 6.26 -5.79 -10.53
CA LEU A 13 4.97 -6.03 -9.90
C LEU A 13 3.84 -6.27 -10.92
N VAL A 14 3.85 -5.59 -12.07
CA VAL A 14 2.90 -5.84 -13.16
C VAL A 14 3.05 -7.28 -13.66
N TRP A 15 4.28 -7.74 -13.85
CA TRP A 15 4.55 -9.11 -14.27
C TRP A 15 4.13 -10.13 -13.20
N LEU A 16 4.46 -9.87 -11.91
CA LEU A 16 4.05 -10.73 -10.81
C LEU A 16 2.52 -10.80 -10.67
N ALA A 17 1.83 -9.67 -10.80
CA ALA A 17 0.38 -9.61 -10.70
C ALA A 17 -0.34 -10.36 -11.84
N LYS A 18 0.31 -10.49 -13.00
CA LYS A 18 -0.17 -11.33 -14.12
C LYS A 18 0.09 -12.82 -13.90
N LYS A 19 1.23 -13.17 -13.29
CA LYS A 19 1.63 -14.56 -13.05
C LYS A 19 0.97 -15.17 -11.82
N TYR A 20 0.76 -14.36 -10.80
CA TYR A 20 0.13 -14.75 -9.53
C TYR A 20 -1.12 -13.90 -9.32
N SER A 21 -1.99 -14.31 -8.41
CA SER A 21 -3.17 -13.50 -8.09
C SER A 21 -2.76 -12.12 -7.56
N ALA A 22 -3.28 -11.04 -8.18
CA ALA A 22 -2.98 -9.66 -7.83
C ALA A 22 -3.19 -9.35 -6.34
N ARG A 23 -4.22 -9.95 -5.72
CA ARG A 23 -4.51 -9.80 -4.29
C ARG A 23 -3.39 -10.31 -3.39
N TYR A 24 -2.79 -11.47 -3.70
CA TYR A 24 -1.68 -12.01 -2.89
C TYR A 24 -0.42 -11.17 -3.04
N VAL A 25 -0.10 -10.75 -4.27
CA VAL A 25 1.04 -9.86 -4.54
C VAL A 25 0.88 -8.56 -3.77
N HIS A 26 -0.32 -7.95 -3.82
CA HIS A 26 -0.60 -6.70 -3.09
C HIS A 26 -0.49 -6.88 -1.57
N ALA A 27 -1.11 -7.93 -1.01
CA ALA A 27 -1.05 -8.20 0.42
C ALA A 27 0.38 -8.40 0.93
N ILE A 28 1.22 -9.14 0.19
CA ILE A 28 2.63 -9.33 0.53
C ILE A 28 3.38 -7.99 0.50
N CYS A 29 3.16 -7.16 -0.52
CA CYS A 29 3.78 -5.84 -0.59
C CYS A 29 3.37 -4.95 0.59
N LEU A 30 2.10 -4.96 1.00
CA LEU A 30 1.64 -4.22 2.17
C LEU A 30 2.29 -4.71 3.48
N LEU A 31 2.51 -6.03 3.62
CA LEU A 31 3.23 -6.58 4.76
C LEU A 31 4.70 -6.16 4.78
N PHE A 32 5.36 -6.06 3.64
CA PHE A 32 6.71 -5.49 3.56
C PHE A 32 6.76 -4.04 4.04
N ALA A 33 5.78 -3.21 3.65
CA ALA A 33 5.69 -1.84 4.15
C ALA A 33 5.40 -1.80 5.66
N ALA A 34 4.49 -2.64 6.14
CA ALA A 34 4.17 -2.73 7.56
C ALA A 34 5.43 -3.07 8.39
N MET A 35 6.16 -4.12 7.99
CA MET A 35 7.43 -4.49 8.63
C MET A 35 8.47 -3.36 8.58
N ALA A 36 8.59 -2.69 7.44
CA ALA A 36 9.49 -1.54 7.29
C ALA A 36 9.17 -0.44 8.31
N LEU A 37 7.88 -0.08 8.45
CA LEU A 37 7.44 0.97 9.38
C LEU A 37 7.58 0.55 10.85
N PHE A 38 7.45 -0.73 11.19
CA PHE A 38 7.71 -1.22 12.55
C PHE A 38 9.19 -1.19 12.93
N ILE A 39 10.08 -1.46 11.97
CA ILE A 39 11.53 -1.54 12.21
C ILE A 39 12.17 -0.15 12.22
N MET A 40 11.71 0.78 11.36
CA MET A 40 12.30 2.13 11.21
C MET A 40 12.56 2.87 12.53
N PRO A 41 11.62 2.92 13.52
CA PRO A 41 11.83 3.67 14.74
C PRO A 41 12.97 3.16 15.63
N GLY A 42 13.42 1.91 15.43
CA GLY A 42 14.53 1.31 16.18
C GLY A 42 15.91 1.44 15.51
N ILE A 43 15.97 2.08 14.33
CA ILE A 43 17.22 2.19 13.59
C ILE A 43 17.89 3.50 13.94
N GLU A 44 19.03 3.43 14.66
CA GLU A 44 19.85 4.60 15.01
C GLU A 44 20.79 5.03 13.89
N ASN A 45 21.32 4.07 13.14
CA ASN A 45 22.27 4.35 12.06
C ASN A 45 21.54 4.61 10.74
N LYS A 46 21.68 5.84 10.22
CA LYS A 46 21.05 6.31 8.97
C LYS A 46 21.28 5.40 7.75
N TYR A 47 22.40 4.69 7.69
CA TYR A 47 22.69 3.78 6.56
C TYR A 47 21.80 2.53 6.57
N PHE A 48 21.39 2.06 7.73
CA PHE A 48 20.47 0.92 7.82
C PHE A 48 19.02 1.28 7.48
N LEU A 49 18.66 2.58 7.42
CA LEU A 49 17.34 3.01 6.97
C LEU A 49 17.07 2.69 5.49
N PHE A 50 18.11 2.51 4.68
CA PHE A 50 17.92 2.13 3.28
C PHE A 50 17.23 0.77 3.12
N ALA A 51 17.45 -0.17 4.03
CA ALA A 51 16.85 -1.51 3.96
C ALA A 51 15.30 -1.46 4.08
N PRO A 52 14.68 -0.89 5.13
CA PRO A 52 13.22 -0.76 5.19
C PRO A 52 12.66 0.16 4.10
N MET A 53 13.40 1.16 3.63
CA MET A 53 12.97 2.02 2.52
C MET A 53 12.81 1.26 1.21
N ILE A 54 13.55 0.16 0.99
CA ILE A 54 13.35 -0.73 -0.16
C ILE A 54 11.97 -1.39 -0.06
N GLY A 55 11.66 -2.01 1.07
CA GLY A 55 10.36 -2.63 1.31
C GLY A 55 9.20 -1.66 1.15
N PHE A 56 9.34 -0.45 1.69
CA PHE A 56 8.36 0.62 1.53
C PHE A 56 8.20 1.05 0.07
N GLY A 57 9.30 1.19 -0.69
CA GLY A 57 9.25 1.55 -2.11
C GLY A 57 8.53 0.52 -2.98
N ILE A 58 8.76 -0.77 -2.72
CA ILE A 58 8.04 -1.87 -3.40
C ILE A 58 6.54 -1.80 -3.09
N ALA A 59 6.20 -1.61 -1.82
CA ALA A 59 4.80 -1.51 -1.42
C ALA A 59 4.11 -0.27 -1.98
N TRP A 60 4.81 0.86 -2.08
CA TRP A 60 4.28 2.08 -2.69
C TRP A 60 3.93 1.87 -4.16
N ALA A 61 4.80 1.17 -4.93
CA ALA A 61 4.51 0.77 -6.30
C ALA A 61 3.25 -0.10 -6.39
N SER A 62 3.12 -1.05 -5.46
CA SER A 62 1.93 -1.91 -5.37
C SER A 62 0.65 -1.13 -5.06
N MET A 63 0.69 -0.20 -4.10
CA MET A 63 -0.46 0.64 -3.72
C MET A 63 -0.93 1.53 -4.87
N MET A 64 0.00 2.02 -5.71
CA MET A 64 -0.33 2.88 -6.84
C MET A 64 -0.81 2.11 -8.07
N GLY A 65 -0.52 0.82 -8.21
CA GLY A 65 -0.79 0.06 -9.42
C GLY A 65 -1.80 -1.06 -9.27
N ILE A 66 -1.61 -1.94 -8.29
CA ILE A 66 -2.37 -3.20 -8.21
C ILE A 66 -3.88 -3.00 -7.97
N PRO A 67 -4.35 -2.09 -7.11
CA PRO A 67 -5.79 -1.86 -6.93
C PRO A 67 -6.50 -1.46 -8.23
N TYR A 68 -5.85 -0.65 -9.07
CA TYR A 68 -6.41 -0.26 -10.36
C TYR A 68 -6.52 -1.45 -11.32
N ILE A 69 -5.51 -2.34 -11.34
CA ILE A 69 -5.54 -3.57 -12.13
C ILE A 69 -6.68 -4.49 -11.65
N MET A 70 -6.82 -4.66 -10.33
CA MET A 70 -7.88 -5.50 -9.75
C MET A 70 -9.27 -4.99 -10.12
N VAL A 71 -9.50 -3.68 -10.07
CA VAL A 71 -10.77 -3.06 -10.45
C VAL A 71 -10.98 -3.19 -11.96
N ALA A 72 -9.99 -2.85 -12.78
CA ALA A 72 -10.11 -2.93 -14.25
C ALA A 72 -10.49 -4.34 -14.73
N ASN A 73 -9.95 -5.38 -14.08
CA ASN A 73 -10.25 -6.77 -14.41
C ASN A 73 -11.64 -7.25 -13.94
N SER A 74 -12.29 -6.49 -13.05
CA SER A 74 -13.55 -6.88 -12.41
C SER A 74 -14.77 -6.16 -12.99
N ILE A 75 -14.59 -5.20 -13.90
CA ILE A 75 -15.65 -4.33 -14.40
C ILE A 75 -15.77 -4.36 -15.93
N PRO A 76 -16.99 -4.14 -16.48
CA PRO A 76 -17.18 -4.01 -17.93
C PRO A 76 -16.42 -2.79 -18.48
N PRO A 77 -15.76 -2.91 -19.65
CA PRO A 77 -14.98 -1.81 -20.26
C PRO A 77 -15.75 -0.50 -20.43
N ALA A 78 -17.05 -0.59 -20.76
CA ALA A 78 -17.92 0.57 -20.94
C ALA A 78 -18.11 1.43 -19.68
N LYS A 79 -17.83 0.92 -18.48
CA LYS A 79 -17.99 1.60 -17.20
C LYS A 79 -16.67 1.95 -16.51
N ASN A 80 -15.54 1.72 -17.16
CA ASN A 80 -14.20 1.93 -16.60
C ASN A 80 -14.02 3.33 -15.98
N GLY A 81 -14.45 4.39 -16.66
CA GLY A 81 -14.27 5.76 -16.17
C GLY A 81 -14.95 6.00 -14.83
N VAL A 82 -16.18 5.52 -14.66
CA VAL A 82 -16.94 5.68 -13.40
C VAL A 82 -16.26 4.92 -12.26
N TYR A 83 -15.88 3.67 -12.47
CA TYR A 83 -15.26 2.85 -11.42
C TYR A 83 -13.85 3.34 -11.06
N MET A 84 -13.05 3.83 -12.03
CA MET A 84 -11.77 4.47 -11.76
C MET A 84 -11.93 5.76 -10.96
N GLY A 85 -13.00 6.52 -11.22
CA GLY A 85 -13.39 7.67 -10.39
C GLY A 85 -13.69 7.27 -8.94
N ILE A 86 -14.43 6.17 -8.73
CA ILE A 86 -14.73 5.63 -7.39
C ILE A 86 -13.44 5.19 -6.68
N VAL A 87 -12.52 4.51 -7.37
CA VAL A 87 -11.21 4.13 -6.78
C VAL A 87 -10.43 5.36 -6.33
N ASN A 88 -10.41 6.42 -7.16
CA ASN A 88 -9.77 7.67 -6.76
C ASN A 88 -10.45 8.31 -5.54
N MET A 89 -11.77 8.28 -5.44
CA MET A 89 -12.48 8.76 -4.25
C MET A 89 -12.14 7.95 -3.00
N MET A 90 -11.96 6.63 -3.13
CA MET A 90 -11.52 5.76 -2.03
C MET A 90 -10.10 6.06 -1.54
N ILE A 91 -9.30 6.75 -2.33
CA ILE A 91 -7.98 7.27 -1.93
C ILE A 91 -8.12 8.67 -1.31
N VAL A 92 -8.83 9.56 -2.00
CA VAL A 92 -8.91 10.98 -1.63
C VAL A 92 -9.69 11.20 -0.34
N ILE A 93 -10.83 10.50 -0.14
CA ILE A 93 -11.67 10.69 1.05
C ILE A 93 -10.89 10.32 2.34
N PRO A 94 -10.24 9.14 2.45
CA PRO A 94 -9.41 8.85 3.62
C PRO A 94 -8.25 9.84 3.81
N MET A 95 -7.65 10.34 2.72
CA MET A 95 -6.59 11.36 2.79
C MET A 95 -7.09 12.67 3.42
N ILE A 96 -8.29 13.12 3.06
CA ILE A 96 -8.91 14.31 3.67
C ILE A 96 -9.17 14.06 5.15
N ILE A 97 -9.79 12.93 5.49
CA ILE A 97 -10.08 12.56 6.89
C ILE A 97 -8.76 12.51 7.68
N GLN A 98 -7.74 11.86 7.15
CA GLN A 98 -6.43 11.77 7.79
C GLN A 98 -5.81 13.15 7.99
N THR A 99 -5.86 14.03 7.00
CA THR A 99 -5.29 15.39 7.10
C THR A 99 -5.97 16.21 8.20
N LEU A 100 -7.29 16.09 8.35
CA LEU A 100 -8.04 16.82 9.37
C LEU A 100 -7.92 16.22 10.77
N SER A 101 -7.78 14.90 10.89
CA SER A 101 -7.81 14.19 12.17
C SER A 101 -6.43 13.84 12.73
N PHE A 102 -5.40 13.79 11.89
CA PHE A 102 -4.09 13.26 12.29
C PHE A 102 -3.44 14.04 13.44
N GLY A 103 -3.60 15.36 13.49
CA GLY A 103 -3.08 16.17 14.60
C GLY A 103 -3.62 15.71 15.95
N TYR A 104 -4.93 15.49 16.04
CA TYR A 104 -5.57 15.01 17.27
C TYR A 104 -5.12 13.59 17.65
N VAL A 105 -4.97 12.71 16.65
CA VAL A 105 -4.48 11.34 16.86
C VAL A 105 -3.02 11.36 17.29
N TYR A 106 -2.19 12.21 16.67
CA TYR A 106 -0.77 12.31 16.95
C TYR A 106 -0.49 12.80 18.37
N ASP A 107 -1.19 13.85 18.80
CA ASP A 107 -0.97 14.43 20.14
C ASP A 107 -1.69 13.61 21.23
N GLY A 108 -2.92 13.19 21.00
CA GLY A 108 -3.73 12.50 22.00
C GLY A 108 -3.43 11.01 22.16
N LEU A 109 -3.31 10.27 21.04
CA LEU A 109 -3.15 8.81 21.07
C LEU A 109 -1.69 8.37 20.96
N LEU A 110 -0.89 9.09 20.14
CA LEU A 110 0.48 8.69 19.83
C LEU A 110 1.52 9.41 20.68
N GLY A 111 1.09 10.32 21.55
CA GLY A 111 1.94 11.06 22.51
C GLY A 111 2.96 11.93 21.81
N SER A 112 2.63 12.55 20.67
CA SER A 112 3.50 13.41 19.85
C SER A 112 4.84 12.75 19.48
N ASN A 113 4.84 11.40 19.39
CA ASN A 113 6.05 10.63 19.10
C ASN A 113 6.04 10.12 17.65
N PRO A 114 7.01 10.55 16.80
CA PRO A 114 7.09 10.09 15.41
C PRO A 114 7.24 8.58 15.25
N GLY A 115 7.96 7.92 16.18
CA GLY A 115 8.13 6.46 16.17
C GLY A 115 6.81 5.72 16.37
N ASN A 116 5.93 6.25 17.25
CA ASN A 116 4.60 5.70 17.47
C ASN A 116 3.71 5.91 16.23
N ALA A 117 3.84 7.04 15.55
CA ALA A 117 3.12 7.31 14.29
C ALA A 117 3.50 6.30 13.20
N LEU A 118 4.78 5.98 13.05
CA LEU A 118 5.25 4.95 12.11
C LEU A 118 4.71 3.57 12.46
N ARG A 119 4.75 3.18 13.74
CA ARG A 119 4.20 1.90 14.20
C ARG A 119 2.68 1.83 13.99
N PHE A 120 1.96 2.91 14.25
CA PHE A 120 0.53 2.99 14.00
C PHE A 120 0.19 2.83 12.52
N ALA A 121 0.93 3.49 11.62
CA ALA A 121 0.79 3.29 10.18
C ALA A 121 1.10 1.85 9.76
N GLY A 122 2.14 1.22 10.34
CA GLY A 122 2.46 -0.19 10.11
C GLY A 122 1.31 -1.12 10.54
N LEU A 123 0.65 -0.84 11.67
CA LEU A 123 -0.51 -1.58 12.13
C LEU A 123 -1.67 -1.47 11.13
N LEU A 124 -1.99 -0.27 10.65
CA LEU A 124 -3.04 -0.05 9.65
C LEU A 124 -2.74 -0.78 8.33
N LEU A 125 -1.48 -0.79 7.88
CA LEU A 125 -1.07 -1.55 6.69
C LEU A 125 -1.20 -3.06 6.88
N THR A 126 -0.95 -3.57 8.08
CA THR A 126 -1.18 -4.98 8.41
C THR A 126 -2.67 -5.33 8.27
N PHE A 127 -3.55 -4.50 8.82
CA PHE A 127 -5.00 -4.69 8.64
C PHE A 127 -5.41 -4.60 7.18
N ALA A 128 -4.85 -3.65 6.42
CA ALA A 128 -5.12 -3.53 4.98
C ALA A 128 -4.68 -4.78 4.21
N ALA A 129 -3.52 -5.37 4.54
CA ALA A 129 -3.05 -6.62 3.95
C ALA A 129 -4.02 -7.78 4.22
N LEU A 130 -4.48 -7.93 5.47
CA LEU A 130 -5.45 -8.95 5.85
C LEU A 130 -6.81 -8.75 5.15
N ALA A 131 -7.27 -7.50 5.04
CA ALA A 131 -8.49 -7.16 4.32
C ALA A 131 -8.37 -7.49 2.83
N THR A 132 -7.22 -7.22 2.21
CA THR A 132 -6.96 -7.53 0.80
C THR A 132 -7.07 -9.03 0.52
N LEU A 133 -6.63 -9.89 1.43
CA LEU A 133 -6.75 -11.35 1.28
C LEU A 133 -8.20 -11.85 1.25
N ARG A 134 -9.15 -11.08 1.78
CA ARG A 134 -10.57 -11.42 1.76
C ARG A 134 -11.29 -11.02 0.47
N ILE A 135 -10.65 -10.25 -0.39
CA ILE A 135 -11.22 -9.84 -1.67
C ILE A 135 -11.31 -11.07 -2.58
N LYS A 136 -12.52 -11.36 -3.07
CA LYS A 136 -12.71 -12.36 -4.11
C LYS A 136 -12.37 -11.70 -5.45
N THR A 137 -11.25 -12.06 -6.03
CA THR A 137 -10.88 -11.69 -7.41
C THR A 137 -11.30 -12.83 -8.32
N ASN A 138 -11.98 -12.50 -9.41
CA ASN A 138 -12.08 -13.44 -10.54
C ASN A 138 -10.68 -13.43 -11.17
N ASP A 139 -9.87 -14.42 -10.81
CA ASP A 139 -8.58 -14.63 -11.47
C ASP A 139 -8.93 -15.00 -12.92
N ILE A 140 -8.64 -14.09 -13.85
CA ILE A 140 -8.79 -14.38 -15.27
C ILE A 140 -7.68 -15.36 -15.58
N GLU A 141 -8.05 -16.63 -15.83
CA GLU A 141 -7.19 -17.57 -16.50
C GLU A 141 -6.89 -16.96 -17.88
N ILE A 142 -5.66 -16.50 -18.04
CA ILE A 142 -5.16 -16.03 -19.35
C ILE A 142 -4.74 -17.29 -20.08
N GLU A 143 -5.64 -17.78 -21.00
CA GLU A 143 -5.24 -18.69 -22.05
C GLU A 143 -4.16 -18.10 -22.93
#